data_7ef6c8c1e2d1a2ba4a2906c10d8441a8
#
_entry.id   7ef6c8c1e2d1a2ba4a2906c10d8441a8
#
_cell.length_a   1.000
_cell.length_b   1.000
_cell.length_c   1.000
_cell.angle_alpha   90.00
_cell.angle_beta   90.00
_cell.angle_gamma   90.00
#
_symmetry.space_group_name_H-M   'P 1'
#
loop_
_entity.id
_entity.type
_entity.pdbx_description
1 polymer ?
#
loop_
_entity_poly.entity_id
_entity_poly.type
_entity_poly.pdbx_seq_one_letter_code
_entity_poly.pdbx_strand_id
1 'polypeptide(L)'
;AFYKCSEEFNFTNYLQRKDSLFVFLNRHCFNGLCRYNSKGGFNVPYGRYTKPTLPEKEMFYFHEKSKHAVFEVADFITTMEKAKSGDVVYCDPPYVPLSATSSFTSYSKGGFGLDEQNALADMAKKLQKKGITVVISNHDTVFTNEVYHPAKIITFDVQRFISSDTKNRNAVGELLAVFA
;
A
#
# COMPACT_ATOMS: atom_id res chain seq x y z
N ALA A 1 -13.82 -2.35 26.25
CA ALA A 1 -14.40 -2.65 24.94
C ALA A 1 -13.33 -2.91 23.89
N PHE A 2 -12.37 -1.97 23.60
CA PHE A 2 -11.40 -2.06 22.51
C PHE A 2 -10.60 -3.37 22.48
N TYR A 3 -9.96 -3.77 23.58
CA TYR A 3 -9.15 -5.00 23.62
C TYR A 3 -9.98 -6.28 23.46
N LYS A 4 -11.25 -6.30 23.91
CA LYS A 4 -12.14 -7.42 23.62
C LYS A 4 -12.46 -7.52 22.13
N CYS A 5 -12.69 -6.38 21.46
CA CYS A 5 -12.90 -6.35 20.02
C CYS A 5 -11.63 -6.76 19.24
N SER A 6 -10.43 -6.37 19.72
CA SER A 6 -9.17 -6.79 19.14
C SER A 6 -8.93 -8.29 19.26
N GLU A 7 -9.26 -8.86 20.42
CA GLU A 7 -9.20 -10.30 20.65
C GLU A 7 -10.19 -11.04 19.74
N GLU A 8 -11.45 -10.59 19.71
CA GLU A 8 -12.49 -11.17 18.84
C GLU A 8 -12.08 -11.11 17.37
N PHE A 9 -11.50 -9.99 16.90
CA PHE A 9 -10.99 -9.83 15.54
C PHE A 9 -9.92 -10.87 15.19
N ASN A 10 -9.03 -11.14 16.13
CA ASN A 10 -7.92 -12.08 15.92
C ASN A 10 -8.38 -13.55 15.84
N PHE A 11 -9.50 -13.90 16.46
CA PHE A 11 -9.97 -15.29 16.57
C PHE A 11 -11.23 -15.59 15.72
N THR A 12 -12.00 -14.58 15.31
CA THR A 12 -13.21 -14.83 14.52
C THR A 12 -12.89 -15.22 13.08
N ASN A 13 -13.57 -16.24 12.58
CA ASN A 13 -13.58 -16.65 11.17
C ASN A 13 -14.81 -16.10 10.42
N TYR A 14 -15.71 -15.38 11.09
CA TYR A 14 -16.90 -14.83 10.49
C TYR A 14 -16.57 -13.51 9.79
N LEU A 15 -16.46 -13.53 8.45
CA LEU A 15 -15.92 -12.43 7.64
C LEU A 15 -16.62 -11.09 7.90
N GLN A 16 -17.95 -11.03 7.82
CA GLN A 16 -18.70 -9.79 8.02
C GLN A 16 -18.44 -9.17 9.41
N ARG A 17 -18.31 -10.03 10.43
CA ARG A 17 -17.97 -9.57 11.78
C ARG A 17 -16.54 -9.07 11.85
N LYS A 18 -15.62 -9.75 11.19
CA LYS A 18 -14.21 -9.37 11.10
C LYS A 18 -14.05 -8.02 10.43
N ASP A 19 -14.76 -7.77 9.33
CA ASP A 19 -14.74 -6.49 8.61
C ASP A 19 -15.25 -5.34 9.50
N SER A 20 -16.36 -5.55 10.19
CA SER A 20 -16.91 -4.57 11.13
C SER A 20 -15.95 -4.26 12.28
N LEU A 21 -15.31 -5.29 12.84
CA LEU A 21 -14.30 -5.15 13.88
C LEU A 21 -13.05 -4.43 13.37
N PHE A 22 -12.63 -4.69 12.13
CA PHE A 22 -11.50 -4.01 11.51
C PHE A 22 -11.73 -2.50 11.45
N VAL A 23 -12.87 -2.07 10.93
CA VAL A 23 -13.23 -0.65 10.86
C VAL A 23 -13.25 -0.03 12.25
N PHE A 24 -13.88 -0.71 13.23
CA PHE A 24 -13.91 -0.26 14.63
C PHE A 24 -12.49 -0.11 15.19
N LEU A 25 -11.64 -1.13 15.03
CA LEU A 25 -10.29 -1.13 15.57
C LEU A 25 -9.43 -0.03 14.92
N ASN A 26 -9.49 0.12 13.61
CA ASN A 26 -8.77 1.16 12.89
C ASN A 26 -9.15 2.57 13.38
N ARG A 27 -10.44 2.82 13.61
CA ARG A 27 -10.93 4.14 14.07
C ARG A 27 -10.61 4.44 15.53
N HIS A 28 -10.35 3.42 16.35
CA HIS A 28 -10.12 3.56 17.79
C HIS A 28 -8.67 3.29 18.21
N CYS A 29 -7.85 2.69 17.36
CA CYS A 29 -6.45 2.40 17.66
C CYS A 29 -5.57 3.63 17.51
N PHE A 30 -4.36 3.55 18.03
CA PHE A 30 -3.36 4.62 17.95
C PHE A 30 -3.06 4.99 16.50
N ASN A 31 -3.30 6.24 16.13
CA ASN A 31 -3.09 6.85 14.81
C ASN A 31 -3.72 6.10 13.61
N GLY A 32 -4.76 5.30 13.83
CA GLY A 32 -5.38 4.52 12.76
C GLY A 32 -4.44 3.49 12.14
N LEU A 33 -3.40 3.07 12.85
CA LEU A 33 -2.41 2.12 12.33
C LEU A 33 -3.05 0.75 12.07
N CYS A 34 -2.61 0.10 11.00
CA CYS A 34 -2.94 -1.29 10.71
C CYS A 34 -1.65 -2.11 10.84
N ARG A 35 -1.47 -2.77 12.01
CA ARG A 35 -0.26 -3.53 12.30
C ARG A 35 -0.62 -4.89 12.87
N TYR A 36 0.12 -5.91 12.42
CA TYR A 36 -0.01 -7.28 12.86
C TYR A 36 1.32 -7.77 13.48
N ASN A 37 1.23 -8.68 14.44
CA ASN A 37 2.40 -9.36 14.99
C ASN A 37 2.85 -10.50 14.07
N SER A 38 3.97 -11.17 14.43
CA SER A 38 4.53 -12.29 13.64
C SER A 38 3.59 -13.50 13.52
N LYS A 39 2.54 -13.57 14.34
CA LYS A 39 1.49 -14.61 14.28
C LYS A 39 0.25 -14.18 13.51
N GLY A 40 0.29 -13.00 12.84
CA GLY A 40 -0.82 -12.45 12.07
C GLY A 40 -1.93 -11.80 12.91
N GLY A 41 -1.75 -11.63 14.21
CA GLY A 41 -2.73 -10.99 15.08
C GLY A 41 -2.59 -9.47 15.09
N PHE A 42 -3.73 -8.74 14.97
CA PHE A 42 -3.78 -7.28 15.12
C PHE A 42 -3.28 -6.87 16.51
N ASN A 43 -2.32 -5.95 16.58
CA ASN A 43 -1.62 -5.61 17.82
C ASN A 43 -1.38 -4.11 18.02
N VAL A 44 -2.24 -3.25 17.47
CA VAL A 44 -2.15 -1.81 17.71
C VAL A 44 -2.85 -1.45 19.02
N PRO A 45 -2.24 -0.62 19.89
CA PRO A 45 -2.86 -0.20 21.15
C PRO A 45 -4.03 0.76 20.91
N TYR A 46 -4.88 0.91 21.93
CA TYR A 46 -5.97 1.89 21.94
C TYR A 46 -5.45 3.33 21.86
N GLY A 47 -6.05 4.13 20.97
CA GLY A 47 -5.62 5.49 20.67
C GLY A 47 -6.09 6.56 21.66
N ARG A 48 -6.95 6.20 22.63
CA ARG A 48 -7.51 7.11 23.66
C ARG A 48 -8.23 8.33 23.08
N TYR A 49 -8.85 8.22 21.91
CA TYR A 49 -9.66 9.29 21.33
C TYR A 49 -10.94 9.50 22.14
N THR A 50 -11.30 10.77 22.38
CA THR A 50 -12.52 11.14 23.10
C THR A 50 -13.79 10.91 22.28
N LYS A 51 -13.72 11.15 20.96
CA LYS A 51 -14.84 10.96 20.02
C LYS A 51 -14.31 10.43 18.67
N PRO A 52 -14.02 9.15 18.57
CA PRO A 52 -13.69 8.58 17.26
C PRO A 52 -14.93 8.65 16.37
N THR A 53 -14.76 9.20 15.18
CA THR A 53 -15.85 9.34 14.20
C THR A 53 -15.78 8.24 13.15
N LEU A 54 -16.95 7.69 12.78
CA LEU A 54 -17.07 6.80 11.64
C LEU A 54 -17.37 7.65 10.39
N PRO A 55 -16.62 7.49 9.29
CA PRO A 55 -16.85 8.23 8.06
C PRO A 55 -18.01 7.61 7.24
N GLU A 56 -19.22 7.64 7.80
CA GLU A 56 -20.39 6.94 7.24
C GLU A 56 -20.71 7.38 5.80
N LYS A 57 -20.66 8.70 5.54
CA LYS A 57 -20.96 9.24 4.21
C LYS A 57 -19.97 8.72 3.17
N GLU A 58 -18.68 8.74 3.49
CA GLU A 58 -17.61 8.26 2.65
C GLU A 58 -17.72 6.74 2.43
N MET A 59 -18.10 5.99 3.46
CA MET A 59 -18.32 4.54 3.37
C MET A 59 -19.49 4.22 2.44
N PHE A 60 -20.62 4.92 2.55
CA PHE A 60 -21.76 4.75 1.64
C PHE A 60 -21.39 5.15 0.21
N TYR A 61 -20.69 6.26 0.03
CA TYR A 61 -20.20 6.69 -1.29
C TYR A 61 -19.28 5.64 -1.91
N PHE A 62 -18.33 5.12 -1.14
CA PHE A 62 -17.43 4.04 -1.59
C PHE A 62 -18.23 2.78 -1.95
N HIS A 63 -19.20 2.38 -1.11
CA HIS A 63 -20.06 1.24 -1.39
C HIS A 63 -20.76 1.37 -2.75
N GLU A 64 -21.35 2.52 -3.04
CA GLU A 64 -22.02 2.75 -4.32
C GLU A 64 -21.04 2.71 -5.51
N LYS A 65 -19.87 3.34 -5.37
CA LYS A 65 -18.86 3.38 -6.44
C LYS A 65 -18.18 2.03 -6.67
N SER A 66 -17.93 1.28 -5.61
CA SER A 66 -17.26 -0.03 -5.69
C SER A 66 -18.09 -1.13 -6.36
N LYS A 67 -19.38 -0.91 -6.60
CA LYS A 67 -20.22 -1.84 -7.38
C LYS A 67 -19.71 -2.07 -8.81
N HIS A 68 -18.89 -1.15 -9.33
CA HIS A 68 -18.27 -1.23 -10.65
C HIS A 68 -16.81 -1.70 -10.61
N ALA A 69 -16.31 -2.08 -9.43
CA ALA A 69 -14.94 -2.54 -9.23
C ALA A 69 -14.90 -4.04 -8.92
N VAL A 70 -13.84 -4.70 -9.36
CA VAL A 70 -13.52 -6.08 -8.99
C VAL A 70 -12.32 -6.05 -8.06
N PHE A 71 -12.43 -6.68 -6.89
CA PHE A 71 -11.37 -6.80 -5.91
C PHE A 71 -10.86 -8.23 -5.92
N GLU A 72 -9.57 -8.41 -6.19
CA GLU A 72 -8.92 -9.72 -6.25
C GLU A 72 -7.67 -9.74 -5.35
N VAL A 73 -7.40 -10.86 -4.72
CA VAL A 73 -6.10 -11.17 -4.13
C VAL A 73 -5.34 -12.04 -5.13
N ALA A 74 -4.35 -11.46 -5.79
CA ALA A 74 -3.60 -12.13 -6.84
C ALA A 74 -2.14 -11.63 -6.88
N ASP A 75 -1.27 -12.41 -7.48
CA ASP A 75 0.08 -11.97 -7.83
C ASP A 75 0.04 -10.84 -8.86
N PHE A 76 0.93 -9.84 -8.71
CA PHE A 76 0.93 -8.65 -9.55
C PHE A 76 1.26 -8.97 -11.02
N ILE A 77 2.19 -9.89 -11.29
CA ILE A 77 2.52 -10.30 -12.66
C ILE A 77 1.28 -10.89 -13.34
N THR A 78 0.61 -11.83 -12.66
CA THR A 78 -0.62 -12.47 -13.18
C THR A 78 -1.72 -11.44 -13.42
N THR A 79 -1.84 -10.43 -12.54
CA THR A 79 -2.82 -9.36 -12.70
C THR A 79 -2.48 -8.45 -13.88
N MET A 80 -1.22 -8.02 -13.99
CA MET A 80 -0.76 -7.16 -15.08
C MET A 80 -0.86 -7.85 -16.44
N GLU A 81 -0.66 -9.15 -16.51
CA GLU A 81 -0.81 -9.92 -17.76
C GLU A 81 -2.23 -9.94 -18.32
N LYS A 82 -3.25 -9.69 -17.49
CA LYS A 82 -4.65 -9.58 -17.92
C LYS A 82 -4.94 -8.28 -18.68
N ALA A 83 -4.06 -7.26 -18.58
CA ALA A 83 -4.27 -5.95 -19.19
C ALA A 83 -4.30 -6.01 -20.72
N LYS A 84 -5.20 -5.23 -21.31
CA LYS A 84 -5.46 -5.17 -22.75
C LYS A 84 -5.20 -3.76 -23.29
N SER A 85 -5.11 -3.63 -24.59
CA SER A 85 -5.01 -2.33 -25.25
C SER A 85 -6.16 -1.42 -24.82
N GLY A 86 -5.83 -0.19 -24.40
CA GLY A 86 -6.77 0.80 -23.84
C GLY A 86 -6.87 0.78 -22.32
N ASP A 87 -6.34 -0.25 -21.65
CA ASP A 87 -6.26 -0.27 -20.20
C ASP A 87 -5.11 0.62 -19.70
N VAL A 88 -5.24 1.11 -18.47
CA VAL A 88 -4.17 1.76 -17.71
C VAL A 88 -3.92 0.95 -16.44
N VAL A 89 -2.66 0.60 -16.20
CA VAL A 89 -2.23 -0.11 -15.01
C VAL A 89 -1.56 0.87 -14.05
N TYR A 90 -2.06 0.98 -12.82
CA TYR A 90 -1.40 1.72 -11.75
C TYR A 90 -0.84 0.75 -10.71
N CYS A 91 0.44 0.89 -10.40
CA CYS A 91 1.15 0.06 -9.44
C CYS A 91 1.63 0.91 -8.26
N ASP A 92 1.27 0.49 -7.04
CA ASP A 92 1.70 1.07 -5.77
C ASP A 92 2.40 -0.02 -4.93
N PRO A 93 3.64 -0.40 -5.32
CA PRO A 93 4.39 -1.45 -4.63
C PRO A 93 4.87 -0.96 -3.26
N PRO A 94 5.31 -1.86 -2.36
CA PRO A 94 6.11 -1.45 -1.21
C PRO A 94 7.32 -0.64 -1.69
N TYR A 95 7.46 0.60 -1.18
CA TYR A 95 8.47 1.54 -1.67
C TYR A 95 9.88 1.12 -1.30
N VAL A 96 10.81 1.35 -2.18
CA VAL A 96 12.24 1.12 -1.95
C VAL A 96 12.72 2.00 -0.78
N PRO A 97 13.44 1.44 0.21
CA PRO A 97 13.97 2.22 1.32
C PRO A 97 14.89 3.36 0.86
N LEU A 98 14.78 4.54 1.50
CA LEU A 98 15.58 5.72 1.18
C LEU A 98 17.08 5.57 1.55
N SER A 99 17.41 4.64 2.44
CA SER A 99 18.80 4.37 2.84
C SER A 99 19.06 2.87 2.97
N ALA A 100 20.29 2.44 2.66
CA ALA A 100 20.73 1.05 2.79
C ALA A 100 20.67 0.52 4.24
N THR A 101 20.66 1.41 5.24
CA THR A 101 20.54 1.06 6.67
C THR A 101 19.09 0.90 7.15
N SER A 102 18.11 1.37 6.39
CA SER A 102 16.70 1.14 6.71
C SER A 102 16.30 -0.27 6.28
N SER A 103 16.46 -1.23 7.19
CA SER A 103 15.87 -2.59 7.24
C SER A 103 15.49 -3.25 5.90
N PHE A 104 16.43 -3.37 4.97
CA PHE A 104 16.28 -4.23 3.79
C PHE A 104 15.95 -5.68 4.20
N THR A 105 16.42 -6.09 5.41
CA THR A 105 16.29 -7.44 5.95
C THR A 105 14.86 -7.81 6.38
N SER A 106 13.99 -6.85 6.66
CA SER A 106 12.59 -7.16 7.04
C SER A 106 11.65 -7.37 5.85
N TYR A 107 12.00 -6.82 4.68
CA TYR A 107 11.24 -6.99 3.44
C TYR A 107 11.64 -8.27 2.68
N SER A 108 12.83 -8.82 2.93
CA SER A 108 13.39 -9.94 2.14
C SER A 108 13.00 -11.34 2.61
N LYS A 109 12.28 -11.50 3.74
CA LYS A 109 11.75 -12.81 4.15
C LYS A 109 10.35 -13.05 3.55
N GLY A 110 10.28 -13.30 2.23
CA GLY A 110 9.02 -13.58 1.51
C GLY A 110 8.16 -12.35 1.22
N GLY A 111 8.77 -11.13 1.24
CA GLY A 111 8.14 -9.86 0.92
C GLY A 111 8.54 -9.34 -0.47
N PHE A 112 8.12 -8.12 -0.78
CA PHE A 112 8.41 -7.42 -2.03
C PHE A 112 9.80 -6.75 -1.95
N GLY A 113 10.83 -7.40 -2.49
CA GLY A 113 12.23 -6.95 -2.47
C GLY A 113 12.69 -6.32 -3.79
N LEU A 114 14.02 -6.25 -4.00
CA LEU A 114 14.58 -5.68 -5.23
C LEU A 114 14.30 -6.55 -6.46
N ASP A 115 14.22 -7.86 -6.29
CA ASP A 115 13.92 -8.78 -7.39
C ASP A 115 12.49 -8.55 -7.88
N GLU A 116 11.54 -8.36 -6.97
CA GLU A 116 10.16 -8.02 -7.31
C GLU A 116 10.05 -6.61 -7.92
N GLN A 117 10.87 -5.64 -7.46
CA GLN A 117 10.94 -4.32 -8.09
C GLN A 117 11.44 -4.40 -9.54
N ASN A 118 12.47 -5.21 -9.80
CA ASN A 118 12.97 -5.46 -11.15
C ASN A 118 11.90 -6.17 -12.03
N ALA A 119 11.26 -7.20 -11.49
CA ALA A 119 10.21 -7.93 -12.20
C ALA A 119 9.01 -7.02 -12.55
N LEU A 120 8.63 -6.11 -11.63
CA LEU A 120 7.58 -5.12 -11.87
C LEU A 120 7.96 -4.15 -13.00
N ALA A 121 9.19 -3.64 -13.00
CA ALA A 121 9.69 -2.77 -14.05
C ALA A 121 9.73 -3.46 -15.41
N ASP A 122 10.18 -4.71 -15.45
CA ASP A 122 10.25 -5.50 -16.68
C ASP A 122 8.85 -5.80 -17.23
N MET A 123 7.88 -6.09 -16.35
CA MET A 123 6.49 -6.25 -16.76
C MET A 123 5.91 -4.93 -17.31
N ALA A 124 6.20 -3.78 -16.68
CA ALA A 124 5.77 -2.47 -17.17
C ALA A 124 6.33 -2.18 -18.57
N LYS A 125 7.63 -2.45 -18.81
CA LYS A 125 8.26 -2.33 -20.12
C LYS A 125 7.63 -3.27 -21.17
N LYS A 126 7.26 -4.50 -20.76
CA LYS A 126 6.56 -5.48 -21.63
C LYS A 126 5.18 -4.97 -22.03
N LEU A 127 4.43 -4.37 -21.09
CA LEU A 127 3.10 -3.82 -21.36
C LEU A 127 3.17 -2.56 -22.22
N GLN A 128 4.14 -1.66 -21.97
CA GLN A 128 4.40 -0.49 -22.81
C GLN A 128 4.59 -0.89 -24.29
N LYS A 129 5.39 -1.93 -24.57
CA LYS A 129 5.57 -2.45 -25.93
C LYS A 129 4.28 -2.97 -26.58
N LYS A 130 3.25 -3.26 -25.78
CA LYS A 130 1.91 -3.65 -26.23
C LYS A 130 0.94 -2.47 -26.34
N GLY A 131 1.42 -1.24 -26.14
CA GLY A 131 0.60 -0.03 -26.14
C GLY A 131 -0.30 0.12 -24.90
N ILE A 132 0.08 -0.49 -23.78
CA ILE A 132 -0.63 -0.40 -22.51
C ILE A 132 0.14 0.55 -21.59
N THR A 133 -0.51 1.61 -21.11
CA THR A 133 0.10 2.56 -20.19
C THR A 133 0.24 1.95 -18.79
N VAL A 134 1.45 2.03 -18.23
CA VAL A 134 1.72 1.62 -16.84
C VAL A 134 2.28 2.80 -16.07
N VAL A 135 1.75 3.05 -14.88
CA VAL A 135 2.23 4.07 -13.95
C VAL A 135 2.65 3.39 -12.65
N ILE A 136 3.89 3.60 -12.21
CA ILE A 136 4.42 3.05 -10.96
C ILE A 136 4.77 4.20 -10.02
N SER A 137 4.24 4.20 -8.79
CA SER A 137 4.66 5.11 -7.71
C SER A 137 5.78 4.49 -6.88
N ASN A 138 6.76 5.30 -6.47
CA ASN A 138 7.83 4.85 -5.56
C ASN A 138 8.59 6.05 -4.95
N HIS A 139 9.55 5.78 -4.04
CA HIS A 139 10.51 6.79 -3.62
C HIS A 139 11.44 7.18 -4.78
N ASP A 140 11.79 8.46 -4.85
CA ASP A 140 12.80 8.95 -5.76
C ASP A 140 14.20 8.58 -5.24
N THR A 141 14.78 7.54 -5.83
CA THR A 141 16.11 7.00 -5.47
C THR A 141 16.91 6.71 -6.74
N VAL A 142 18.24 6.59 -6.60
CA VAL A 142 19.11 6.18 -7.73
C VAL A 142 18.58 4.85 -8.33
N PHE A 143 18.29 3.86 -7.48
CA PHE A 143 17.78 2.55 -7.91
C PHE A 143 16.49 2.66 -8.71
N THR A 144 15.49 3.40 -8.22
CA THR A 144 14.19 3.50 -8.91
C THR A 144 14.30 4.25 -10.23
N ASN A 145 15.16 5.28 -10.33
CA ASN A 145 15.43 5.97 -11.58
C ASN A 145 16.14 5.07 -12.61
N GLU A 146 17.05 4.21 -12.16
CA GLU A 146 17.73 3.25 -13.04
C GLU A 146 16.78 2.13 -13.51
N VAL A 147 16.09 1.48 -12.57
CA VAL A 147 15.26 0.30 -12.90
C VAL A 147 14.06 0.65 -13.75
N TYR A 148 13.48 1.85 -13.56
CA TYR A 148 12.33 2.29 -14.34
C TYR A 148 12.69 2.94 -15.69
N HIS A 149 13.98 3.10 -16.02
CA HIS A 149 14.34 3.50 -17.38
C HIS A 149 13.76 2.50 -18.42
N PRO A 150 13.10 2.94 -19.52
CA PRO A 150 13.03 4.29 -20.09
C PRO A 150 11.72 5.06 -19.77
N ALA A 151 11.06 4.80 -18.66
CA ALA A 151 9.84 5.53 -18.29
C ALA A 151 10.06 7.04 -18.20
N LYS A 152 8.99 7.80 -18.46
CA LYS A 152 8.96 9.22 -18.09
C LYS A 152 8.82 9.34 -16.58
N ILE A 153 9.85 9.90 -15.92
CA ILE A 153 9.84 10.13 -14.47
C ILE A 153 9.24 11.50 -14.16
N ILE A 154 8.31 11.53 -13.21
CA ILE A 154 7.71 12.75 -12.63
C ILE A 154 8.01 12.72 -11.15
N THR A 155 8.78 13.66 -10.64
CA THR A 155 9.18 13.74 -9.22
C THR A 155 8.40 14.83 -8.48
N PHE A 156 8.12 14.60 -7.20
CA PHE A 156 7.48 15.55 -6.30
C PHE A 156 7.82 15.25 -4.84
N ASP A 157 7.71 16.26 -3.99
CA ASP A 157 7.97 16.12 -2.56
C ASP A 157 6.66 15.82 -1.79
N VAL A 158 6.70 14.79 -0.93
CA VAL A 158 5.60 14.42 -0.05
C VAL A 158 6.00 14.64 1.40
N GLN A 159 5.19 15.43 2.12
CA GLN A 159 5.42 15.64 3.54
C GLN A 159 4.94 14.44 4.36
N ARG A 160 5.83 13.82 5.14
CA ARG A 160 5.47 12.71 6.02
C ARG A 160 4.86 13.22 7.31
N PHE A 161 3.59 12.89 7.54
CA PHE A 161 2.87 13.22 8.78
C PHE A 161 3.07 12.18 9.90
N ILE A 162 3.50 10.97 9.56
CA ILE A 162 3.67 9.84 10.49
C ILE A 162 5.14 9.44 10.52
N SER A 163 5.86 9.87 11.55
CA SER A 163 7.19 9.37 11.90
C SER A 163 7.24 9.13 13.42
N SER A 164 7.91 8.07 13.84
CA SER A 164 8.22 7.84 15.26
C SER A 164 9.15 8.90 15.82
N ASP A 165 9.92 9.58 14.98
CA ASP A 165 10.77 10.72 15.34
C ASP A 165 10.17 12.01 14.76
N THR A 166 9.74 12.91 15.64
CA THR A 166 9.14 14.20 15.26
C THR A 166 10.13 15.15 14.60
N LYS A 167 11.44 14.94 14.76
CA LYS A 167 12.50 15.72 14.11
C LYS A 167 12.74 15.34 12.65
N ASN A 168 12.28 14.16 12.23
CA ASN A 168 12.46 13.61 10.88
C ASN A 168 11.19 13.70 10.02
N ARG A 169 10.37 14.72 10.21
CA ARG A 169 9.21 15.02 9.34
C ARG A 169 9.61 15.85 8.13
N ASN A 170 10.73 15.49 7.50
CA ASN A 170 11.18 16.14 6.28
C ASN A 170 10.34 15.66 5.08
N ALA A 171 10.23 16.53 4.09
CA ALA A 171 9.70 16.14 2.80
C ALA A 171 10.58 15.00 2.21
N VAL A 172 9.94 14.04 1.59
CA VAL A 172 10.58 12.90 0.95
C VAL A 172 10.26 12.95 -0.53
N GLY A 173 11.29 12.84 -1.35
CA GLY A 173 11.12 12.75 -2.80
C GLY A 173 10.41 11.45 -3.18
N GLU A 174 9.32 11.58 -3.89
CA GLU A 174 8.61 10.48 -4.53
C GLU A 174 8.57 10.68 -6.04
N LEU A 175 8.35 9.61 -6.77
CA LEU A 175 8.23 9.64 -8.22
C LEU A 175 7.02 8.86 -8.73
N LEU A 176 6.56 9.26 -9.92
CA LEU A 176 5.73 8.44 -10.79
C LEU A 176 6.53 8.11 -12.04
N ALA A 177 6.73 6.82 -12.29
CA ALA A 177 7.32 6.32 -13.52
C ALA A 177 6.20 5.95 -14.51
N VAL A 178 6.12 6.67 -15.63
CA VAL A 178 5.09 6.50 -16.65
C VAL A 178 5.67 5.82 -17.87
N PHE A 179 5.24 4.59 -18.11
CA PHE A 179 5.50 3.81 -19.31
C PHE A 179 4.29 3.96 -20.25
N ALA A 180 4.43 4.75 -21.31
CA ALA A 180 3.36 5.00 -22.28
C ALA A 180 3.88 4.88 -23.72
#